data_f8a2367fdb9fc71a5d71123ac1e45dcf
#
_entry.id   f8a2367fdb9fc71a5d71123ac1e45dcf
#
_cell.length_a   1.000
_cell.length_b   1.000
_cell.length_c   1.000
_cell.angle_alpha   90.00
_cell.angle_beta   90.00
_cell.angle_gamma   90.00
#
_symmetry.space_group_name_H-M   'P 1'
#
loop_
_entity.id
_entity.type
_entity.pdbx_description
1 polymer ?
#
loop_
_entity_poly.entity_id
_entity_poly.type
_entity_poly.pdbx_seq_one_letter_code
_entity_poly.pdbx_strand_id
1 'polypeptide(L)'
;YVSGEDYGCTLLDQILKVRGERSMFLGPGGNGENVESDFAWRSIDIAGIAASDFAEAPAEVIDQFDAFAAGWNRQLADAGPDGLAGWCAEADWVRPVEAVEVYTYARSIALLASGANLTEYIANAQPPAPPADDAPLAFEGRVPDFSELVVRDLGSNAWAIGADRIEGGTGGALVANPHSPWEGELRFAEVHLTVPGEIDIYGAQLAGVPGIGIGFTDGIAWSHTVSAGHRFTAYTLDLDTASPTTYFVDGVPTPMVSTDHTVQILSPDGTVDSETRTMYDSE
;
A
#
# COMPACT_ATOMS: atom_id res chain seq x y z
N TYR A 1 12.29 -11.99 -10.70
CA TYR A 1 13.53 -11.63 -11.34
C TYR A 1 13.39 -10.35 -12.20
N VAL A 2 12.55 -10.38 -13.25
CA VAL A 2 12.32 -9.25 -14.15
C VAL A 2 11.82 -7.99 -13.40
N SER A 3 10.94 -8.17 -12.41
CA SER A 3 10.50 -7.04 -11.58
C SER A 3 11.64 -6.38 -10.79
N GLY A 4 12.65 -7.15 -10.40
CA GLY A 4 13.87 -6.63 -9.77
C GLY A 4 14.74 -5.86 -10.75
N GLU A 5 14.85 -6.36 -11.97
CA GLU A 5 15.64 -5.75 -13.05
C GLU A 5 15.03 -4.40 -13.49
N ASP A 6 13.71 -4.35 -13.69
CA ASP A 6 13.02 -3.19 -14.25
C ASP A 6 12.51 -2.18 -13.20
N TYR A 7 12.17 -2.65 -11.98
CA TYR A 7 11.44 -1.85 -10.98
C TYR A 7 12.05 -1.95 -9.58
N GLY A 8 13.29 -2.41 -9.46
CA GLY A 8 13.91 -2.75 -8.20
C GLY A 8 13.87 -1.64 -7.17
N CYS A 9 14.28 -0.45 -7.52
CA CYS A 9 14.26 0.70 -6.61
C CYS A 9 12.83 1.07 -6.19
N THR A 10 11.85 0.97 -7.10
CA THR A 10 10.45 1.25 -6.78
C THR A 10 9.90 0.24 -5.78
N LEU A 11 10.16 -1.06 -5.98
CA LEU A 11 9.71 -2.10 -5.04
C LEU A 11 10.32 -1.90 -3.66
N LEU A 12 11.64 -1.65 -3.58
CA LEU A 12 12.30 -1.43 -2.30
C LEU A 12 11.78 -0.19 -1.58
N ASP A 13 11.52 0.92 -2.29
CA ASP A 13 10.87 2.09 -1.71
C ASP A 13 9.48 1.76 -1.14
N GLN A 14 8.70 0.93 -1.84
CA GLN A 14 7.40 0.51 -1.33
C GLN A 14 7.52 -0.37 -0.08
N ILE A 15 8.54 -1.20 0.00
CA ILE A 15 8.83 -1.99 1.21
C ILE A 15 9.22 -1.05 2.37
N LEU A 16 10.07 -0.04 2.13
CA LEU A 16 10.38 0.98 3.14
C LEU A 16 9.12 1.71 3.60
N LYS A 17 8.23 2.08 2.65
CA LYS A 17 6.95 2.73 2.94
C LYS A 17 6.11 1.93 3.92
N VAL A 18 5.81 0.67 3.60
CA VAL A 18 4.92 -0.16 4.43
C VAL A 18 5.53 -0.58 5.76
N ARG A 19 6.84 -0.44 5.91
CA ARG A 19 7.56 -0.62 7.17
C ARG A 19 7.62 0.65 8.02
N GLY A 20 7.26 1.80 7.43
CA GLY A 20 7.43 3.11 8.06
C GLY A 20 8.91 3.45 8.31
N GLU A 21 9.74 3.28 7.29
CA GLU A 21 11.19 3.47 7.35
C GLU A 21 11.73 4.40 6.24
N ARG A 22 10.85 5.05 5.45
CA ARG A 22 11.30 5.97 4.40
C ARG A 22 12.16 7.10 4.92
N SER A 23 11.76 7.73 6.01
CA SER A 23 12.49 8.86 6.58
C SER A 23 13.87 8.47 7.11
N MET A 24 14.06 7.22 7.54
CA MET A 24 15.34 6.70 7.99
C MET A 24 16.36 6.57 6.85
N PHE A 25 15.92 6.26 5.64
CA PHE A 25 16.82 5.98 4.51
C PHE A 25 16.80 7.06 3.43
N LEU A 26 15.66 7.76 3.26
CA LEU A 26 15.46 8.76 2.21
C LEU A 26 15.38 10.19 2.77
N GLY A 27 15.52 10.34 4.09
CA GLY A 27 15.35 11.62 4.77
C GLY A 27 13.88 12.02 4.93
N PRO A 28 13.61 13.18 5.53
CA PRO A 28 12.24 13.60 5.89
C PRO A 28 11.31 13.84 4.70
N GLY A 29 11.87 14.00 3.50
CA GLY A 29 11.14 14.53 2.34
C GLY A 29 11.09 16.06 2.31
N GLY A 30 10.61 16.65 1.21
CA GLY A 30 10.64 18.12 1.01
C GLY A 30 9.81 18.89 2.03
N ASN A 31 8.67 18.33 2.47
CA ASN A 31 7.76 18.92 3.45
C ASN A 31 7.49 17.97 4.63
N GLY A 32 8.37 17.00 4.89
CA GLY A 32 8.17 15.99 5.92
C GLY A 32 7.29 14.81 5.48
N GLU A 33 6.99 14.67 4.19
CA GLU A 33 6.08 13.66 3.69
C GLU A 33 6.51 12.22 3.99
N ASN A 34 7.82 11.94 4.07
CA ASN A 34 8.30 10.61 4.45
C ASN A 34 8.05 10.33 5.94
N VAL A 35 8.21 11.34 6.79
CA VAL A 35 7.94 11.21 8.24
C VAL A 35 6.44 10.96 8.49
N GLU A 36 5.57 11.74 7.82
CA GLU A 36 4.12 11.55 7.91
C GLU A 36 3.70 10.17 7.39
N SER A 37 4.27 9.75 6.27
CA SER A 37 4.06 8.40 5.72
C SER A 37 4.45 7.32 6.72
N ASP A 38 5.63 7.44 7.35
CA ASP A 38 6.14 6.44 8.28
C ASP A 38 5.25 6.32 9.53
N PHE A 39 4.81 7.43 10.10
CA PHE A 39 3.87 7.40 11.22
C PHE A 39 2.53 6.78 10.84
N ALA A 40 1.98 7.12 9.67
CA ALA A 40 0.72 6.58 9.21
C ALA A 40 0.77 5.06 9.02
N TRP A 41 1.78 4.55 8.32
CA TRP A 41 1.90 3.11 8.06
C TRP A 41 2.18 2.30 9.33
N ARG A 42 2.92 2.87 10.29
CA ARG A 42 3.10 2.25 11.62
C ARG A 42 1.82 2.25 12.43
N SER A 43 1.04 3.35 12.40
CA SER A 43 -0.23 3.42 13.10
C SER A 43 -1.27 2.45 12.53
N ILE A 44 -1.33 2.28 11.19
CA ILE A 44 -2.18 1.26 10.55
C ILE A 44 -1.76 -0.17 10.93
N ASP A 45 -0.52 -0.35 11.37
CA ASP A 45 0.08 -1.67 11.66
C ASP A 45 -0.02 -2.66 10.49
N ILE A 46 0.12 -2.15 9.25
CA ILE A 46 -0.01 -2.99 8.05
C ILE A 46 0.95 -4.17 8.05
N ALA A 47 2.14 -4.00 8.62
CA ALA A 47 3.16 -5.05 8.69
C ALA A 47 2.77 -6.17 9.67
N GLY A 48 2.24 -5.83 10.86
CA GLY A 48 1.75 -6.80 11.83
C GLY A 48 0.53 -7.56 11.33
N ILE A 49 -0.43 -6.85 10.75
CA ILE A 49 -1.61 -7.45 10.12
C ILE A 49 -1.21 -8.39 8.98
N ALA A 50 -0.33 -7.95 8.08
CA ALA A 50 0.13 -8.77 6.96
C ALA A 50 0.90 -10.00 7.42
N ALA A 51 1.72 -9.90 8.45
CA ALA A 51 2.45 -11.05 8.99
C ALA A 51 1.51 -12.10 9.57
N SER A 52 0.46 -11.67 10.29
CA SER A 52 -0.56 -12.57 10.81
C SER A 52 -1.35 -13.26 9.68
N ASP A 53 -1.82 -12.49 8.70
CA ASP A 53 -2.56 -13.01 7.56
C ASP A 53 -1.73 -13.96 6.71
N PHE A 54 -0.45 -13.64 6.47
CA PHE A 54 0.45 -14.46 5.68
C PHE A 54 0.74 -15.81 6.34
N ALA A 55 0.86 -15.84 7.66
CA ALA A 55 1.06 -17.07 8.42
C ALA A 55 -0.13 -18.04 8.32
N GLU A 56 -1.34 -17.52 8.07
CA GLU A 56 -2.58 -18.29 7.92
C GLU A 56 -3.02 -18.45 6.46
N ALA A 57 -2.25 -17.90 5.51
CA ALA A 57 -2.58 -17.95 4.09
C ALA A 57 -2.53 -19.37 3.53
N PRO A 58 -3.32 -19.69 2.48
CA PRO A 58 -3.19 -20.95 1.75
C PRO A 58 -1.78 -21.18 1.23
N ALA A 59 -1.33 -22.43 1.21
CA ALA A 59 0.03 -22.79 0.79
C ALA A 59 0.39 -22.24 -0.59
N GLU A 60 -0.57 -22.26 -1.53
CA GLU A 60 -0.38 -21.74 -2.88
C GLU A 60 -0.08 -20.24 -2.91
N VAL A 61 -0.64 -19.49 -1.97
CA VAL A 61 -0.36 -18.05 -1.81
C VAL A 61 1.03 -17.85 -1.24
N ILE A 62 1.39 -18.60 -0.19
CA ILE A 62 2.73 -18.55 0.42
C ILE A 62 3.78 -18.89 -0.64
N ASP A 63 3.62 -20.01 -1.36
CA ASP A 63 4.54 -20.45 -2.41
C ASP A 63 4.72 -19.40 -3.52
N GLN A 64 3.65 -18.69 -3.88
CA GLN A 64 3.70 -17.62 -4.89
C GLN A 64 4.55 -16.44 -4.44
N PHE A 65 4.40 -15.99 -3.20
CA PHE A 65 5.19 -14.88 -2.65
C PHE A 65 6.63 -15.29 -2.35
N ASP A 66 6.86 -16.53 -1.89
CA ASP A 66 8.20 -17.10 -1.71
C ASP A 66 8.95 -17.18 -3.04
N ALA A 67 8.31 -17.67 -4.09
CA ALA A 67 8.89 -17.75 -5.43
C ALA A 67 9.19 -16.34 -5.99
N PHE A 68 8.33 -15.36 -5.75
CA PHE A 68 8.57 -13.97 -6.18
C PHE A 68 9.79 -13.38 -5.44
N ALA A 69 9.85 -13.52 -4.11
CA ALA A 69 10.97 -13.05 -3.31
C ALA A 69 12.30 -13.75 -3.72
N ALA A 70 12.24 -15.08 -3.99
CA ALA A 70 13.42 -15.80 -4.48
C ALA A 70 13.90 -15.30 -5.84
N GLY A 71 12.98 -15.00 -6.77
CA GLY A 71 13.31 -14.41 -8.06
C GLY A 71 13.93 -13.02 -7.95
N TRP A 72 13.38 -12.17 -7.07
CA TRP A 72 13.94 -10.87 -6.74
C TRP A 72 15.35 -10.98 -6.16
N ASN A 73 15.52 -11.80 -5.12
CA ASN A 73 16.81 -11.98 -4.44
C ASN A 73 17.87 -12.58 -5.36
N ARG A 74 17.46 -13.41 -6.33
CA ARG A 74 18.34 -13.93 -7.37
C ARG A 74 18.80 -12.82 -8.31
N GLN A 75 17.90 -11.93 -8.72
CA GLN A 75 18.26 -10.79 -9.58
C GLN A 75 19.26 -9.88 -8.86
N LEU A 76 19.00 -9.56 -7.58
CA LEU A 76 19.91 -8.77 -6.77
C LEU A 76 21.31 -9.41 -6.66
N ALA A 77 21.38 -10.74 -6.49
CA ALA A 77 22.63 -11.47 -6.44
C ALA A 77 23.36 -11.45 -7.80
N ASP A 78 22.64 -11.54 -8.91
CA ASP A 78 23.20 -11.51 -10.27
C ASP A 78 23.64 -10.09 -10.68
N ALA A 79 22.99 -9.04 -10.13
CA ALA A 79 23.41 -7.64 -10.32
C ALA A 79 24.80 -7.35 -9.71
N GLY A 80 25.23 -8.15 -8.73
CA GLY A 80 26.55 -8.10 -8.13
C GLY A 80 26.82 -6.86 -7.28
N PRO A 81 28.10 -6.48 -7.09
CA PRO A 81 28.47 -5.40 -6.18
C PRO A 81 27.99 -4.01 -6.60
N ASP A 82 27.63 -3.83 -7.87
CA ASP A 82 27.09 -2.57 -8.38
C ASP A 82 25.59 -2.44 -8.06
N GLY A 83 24.97 -3.49 -7.51
CA GLY A 83 23.58 -3.47 -7.07
C GLY A 83 22.56 -3.38 -8.20
N LEU A 84 21.44 -2.74 -7.90
CA LEU A 84 20.38 -2.50 -8.86
C LEU A 84 20.70 -1.30 -9.75
N ALA A 85 20.31 -1.35 -11.02
CA ALA A 85 20.31 -0.17 -11.86
C ALA A 85 19.20 0.80 -11.42
N GLY A 86 19.51 2.09 -11.37
CA GLY A 86 18.53 3.14 -11.07
C GLY A 86 18.95 4.06 -9.93
N TRP A 87 17.99 4.83 -9.42
CA TRP A 87 18.24 5.88 -8.43
C TRP A 87 18.68 5.36 -7.05
N CYS A 88 18.41 4.08 -6.73
CA CYS A 88 18.84 3.44 -5.48
C CYS A 88 20.13 2.63 -5.63
N ALA A 89 20.80 2.69 -6.77
CA ALA A 89 22.09 2.06 -6.96
C ALA A 89 23.07 2.55 -5.86
N GLU A 90 23.84 1.65 -5.29
CA GLU A 90 24.80 1.92 -4.21
C GLU A 90 24.16 2.32 -2.86
N ALA A 91 22.84 2.31 -2.71
CA ALA A 91 22.21 2.57 -1.44
C ALA A 91 22.41 1.38 -0.49
N ASP A 92 22.79 1.66 0.75
CA ASP A 92 23.07 0.66 1.77
C ASP A 92 21.83 -0.08 2.29
N TRP A 93 20.63 0.44 2.00
CA TRP A 93 19.35 -0.18 2.30
C TRP A 93 18.86 -1.16 1.21
N VAL A 94 19.58 -1.28 0.09
CA VAL A 94 19.31 -2.29 -0.94
C VAL A 94 19.71 -3.66 -0.41
N ARG A 95 18.73 -4.54 -0.24
CA ARG A 95 18.89 -5.84 0.40
C ARG A 95 17.94 -6.89 -0.17
N PRO A 96 18.20 -8.17 0.09
CA PRO A 96 17.21 -9.22 -0.14
C PRO A 96 15.89 -8.92 0.58
N VAL A 97 14.77 -9.30 -0.04
CA VAL A 97 13.43 -9.15 0.52
C VAL A 97 12.89 -10.50 1.00
N GLU A 98 12.01 -10.47 1.98
CA GLU A 98 11.26 -11.63 2.44
C GLU A 98 9.88 -11.68 1.78
N ALA A 99 9.32 -12.87 1.62
CA ALA A 99 7.99 -13.05 1.03
C ALA A 99 6.90 -12.24 1.74
N VAL A 100 6.95 -12.20 3.07
CA VAL A 100 6.01 -11.42 3.88
C VAL A 100 6.11 -9.92 3.63
N GLU A 101 7.27 -9.39 3.27
CA GLU A 101 7.44 -7.98 2.93
C GLU A 101 6.76 -7.64 1.59
N VAL A 102 6.92 -8.54 0.61
CA VAL A 102 6.21 -8.42 -0.69
C VAL A 102 4.70 -8.56 -0.47
N TYR A 103 4.27 -9.46 0.40
CA TYR A 103 2.87 -9.61 0.77
C TYR A 103 2.34 -8.35 1.48
N THR A 104 3.09 -7.76 2.38
CA THR A 104 2.74 -6.50 3.05
C THR A 104 2.54 -5.37 2.05
N TYR A 105 3.43 -5.26 1.05
CA TYR A 105 3.25 -4.31 -0.04
C TYR A 105 1.98 -4.59 -0.85
N ALA A 106 1.75 -5.82 -1.27
CA ALA A 106 0.53 -6.20 -1.98
C ALA A 106 -0.74 -5.89 -1.17
N ARG A 107 -0.69 -6.10 0.16
CA ARG A 107 -1.74 -5.74 1.10
C ARG A 107 -2.01 -4.24 1.12
N SER A 108 -0.96 -3.41 1.05
CA SER A 108 -1.10 -1.95 1.00
C SER A 108 -1.81 -1.45 -0.26
N ILE A 109 -1.65 -2.16 -1.39
CA ILE A 109 -2.36 -1.86 -2.63
C ILE A 109 -3.88 -2.03 -2.46
N ALA A 110 -4.32 -2.99 -1.65
CA ALA A 110 -5.75 -3.16 -1.35
C ALA A 110 -6.35 -1.95 -0.60
N LEU A 111 -5.53 -1.12 0.05
CA LEU A 111 -5.96 0.09 0.75
C LEU A 111 -6.03 1.35 -0.12
N LEU A 112 -5.67 1.28 -1.42
CA LEU A 112 -5.65 2.44 -2.32
C LEU A 112 -6.98 3.19 -2.40
N ALA A 113 -8.11 2.50 -2.29
CA ALA A 113 -9.44 3.12 -2.30
C ALA A 113 -10.01 3.32 -0.88
N SER A 114 -9.18 3.26 0.16
CA SER A 114 -9.58 3.38 1.57
C SER A 114 -8.49 4.08 2.39
N GLY A 115 -7.95 3.44 3.41
CA GLY A 115 -7.01 4.00 4.38
C GLY A 115 -5.74 4.63 3.80
N ALA A 116 -5.24 4.14 2.65
CA ALA A 116 -4.04 4.72 2.03
C ALA A 116 -4.22 6.19 1.59
N ASN A 117 -5.45 6.64 1.34
CA ASN A 117 -5.74 8.04 1.02
C ASN A 117 -5.86 8.92 2.27
N LEU A 118 -5.80 8.34 3.45
CA LEU A 118 -5.96 9.01 4.74
C LEU A 118 -4.65 9.15 5.52
N THR A 119 -3.52 8.74 4.95
CA THR A 119 -2.22 8.68 5.65
C THR A 119 -1.83 10.01 6.29
N GLU A 120 -2.02 11.15 5.60
CA GLU A 120 -1.73 12.48 6.16
C GLU A 120 -2.60 12.78 7.40
N TYR A 121 -3.87 12.34 7.37
CA TYR A 121 -4.79 12.53 8.51
C TYR A 121 -4.45 11.58 9.65
N ILE A 122 -4.17 10.31 9.35
CA ILE A 122 -3.81 9.29 10.34
C ILE A 122 -2.54 9.70 11.09
N ALA A 123 -1.50 10.13 10.37
CA ALA A 123 -0.23 10.55 10.96
C ALA A 123 -0.36 11.71 11.96
N ASN A 124 -1.39 12.55 11.79
CA ASN A 124 -1.61 13.76 12.58
C ASN A 124 -2.87 13.70 13.46
N ALA A 125 -3.57 12.56 13.50
CA ALA A 125 -4.77 12.42 14.31
C ALA A 125 -4.44 12.48 15.81
N GLN A 126 -5.05 13.45 16.50
CA GLN A 126 -4.93 13.60 17.95
C GLN A 126 -6.30 13.91 18.56
N PRO A 127 -6.65 13.34 19.71
CA PRO A 127 -7.80 13.79 20.46
C PRO A 127 -7.68 15.27 20.80
N PRO A 128 -8.78 16.02 20.82
CA PRO A 128 -8.73 17.43 21.23
C PRO A 128 -8.23 17.58 22.67
N ALA A 129 -7.57 18.70 22.96
CA ALA A 129 -7.21 19.00 24.35
C ALA A 129 -8.45 19.14 25.23
N PRO A 130 -8.41 18.71 26.50
CA PRO A 130 -9.50 18.98 27.45
C PRO A 130 -9.77 20.49 27.49
N PRO A 131 -11.04 20.93 27.41
CA PRO A 131 -11.36 22.35 27.45
C PRO A 131 -11.04 22.96 28.81
N ALA A 132 -10.63 24.22 28.81
CA ALA A 132 -10.56 25.00 30.04
C ALA A 132 -12.00 25.36 30.44
N ASP A 133 -12.37 25.05 31.67
CA ASP A 133 -13.73 25.20 32.17
C ASP A 133 -14.75 24.38 31.34
N ASP A 134 -16.03 24.54 31.56
CA ASP A 134 -17.12 23.81 30.87
C ASP A 134 -17.34 24.22 29.40
N ALA A 135 -16.29 24.63 28.67
CA ALA A 135 -16.38 24.95 27.26
C ALA A 135 -16.58 23.69 26.41
N PRO A 136 -17.24 23.75 25.25
CA PRO A 136 -17.31 22.61 24.34
C PRO A 136 -15.91 22.26 23.81
N LEU A 137 -15.69 20.96 23.54
CA LEU A 137 -14.45 20.49 22.90
C LEU A 137 -14.25 21.22 21.57
N ALA A 138 -13.07 21.81 21.39
CA ALA A 138 -12.65 22.40 20.12
C ALA A 138 -11.75 21.42 19.37
N PHE A 139 -12.18 20.99 18.19
CA PHE A 139 -11.34 20.19 17.29
C PHE A 139 -10.52 21.13 16.41
N GLU A 140 -9.21 21.15 16.62
CA GLU A 140 -8.27 21.97 15.85
C GLU A 140 -7.64 21.24 14.66
N GLY A 141 -7.92 19.94 14.50
CA GLY A 141 -7.38 19.09 13.44
C GLY A 141 -8.05 19.31 12.07
N ARG A 142 -7.39 18.86 11.02
CA ARG A 142 -7.98 18.78 9.68
C ARG A 142 -8.97 17.63 9.62
N VAL A 143 -10.19 17.93 9.18
CA VAL A 143 -11.18 16.90 8.83
C VAL A 143 -11.04 16.59 7.35
N PRO A 144 -10.91 15.32 6.95
CA PRO A 144 -10.89 14.95 5.54
C PRO A 144 -12.16 15.40 4.83
N ASP A 145 -12.03 16.00 3.67
CA ASP A 145 -13.17 16.11 2.75
C ASP A 145 -13.32 14.77 2.03
N PHE A 146 -14.19 13.92 2.56
CA PHE A 146 -14.42 12.58 2.01
C PHE A 146 -14.94 12.60 0.57
N SER A 147 -15.48 13.71 0.08
CA SER A 147 -15.89 13.86 -1.31
C SER A 147 -14.68 14.01 -2.25
N GLU A 148 -13.54 14.45 -1.71
CA GLU A 148 -12.28 14.61 -2.45
C GLU A 148 -11.34 13.40 -2.36
N LEU A 149 -11.63 12.43 -1.49
CA LEU A 149 -10.84 11.20 -1.34
C LEU A 149 -11.12 10.19 -2.48
N VAL A 150 -11.24 10.69 -3.68
CA VAL A 150 -11.27 9.86 -4.88
C VAL A 150 -9.83 9.62 -5.31
N VAL A 151 -9.52 8.39 -5.72
CA VAL A 151 -8.23 8.10 -6.37
C VAL A 151 -8.18 8.93 -7.65
N ARG A 152 -7.61 10.14 -7.54
CA ARG A 152 -7.49 11.06 -8.67
C ARG A 152 -6.49 10.47 -9.66
N ASP A 153 -6.70 10.73 -10.93
CA ASP A 153 -5.82 10.32 -12.02
C ASP A 153 -5.78 8.81 -12.32
N LEU A 154 -6.60 8.00 -11.64
CA LEU A 154 -6.82 6.61 -11.98
C LEU A 154 -8.21 6.41 -12.59
N GLY A 155 -8.26 5.60 -13.62
CA GLY A 155 -9.52 5.22 -14.26
C GLY A 155 -9.32 3.92 -15.03
N SER A 156 -10.36 3.40 -15.62
CA SER A 156 -10.25 2.28 -16.56
C SER A 156 -11.55 2.07 -17.30
N ASN A 157 -11.43 1.51 -18.48
CA ASN A 157 -12.58 1.03 -19.25
C ASN A 157 -12.33 -0.40 -19.71
N ALA A 158 -13.37 -1.20 -19.76
CA ALA A 158 -13.33 -2.51 -20.37
C ALA A 158 -14.65 -2.82 -21.09
N TRP A 159 -14.54 -3.50 -22.22
CA TRP A 159 -15.69 -3.99 -23.00
C TRP A 159 -15.50 -5.46 -23.30
N ALA A 160 -16.42 -6.29 -22.83
CA ALA A 160 -16.49 -7.71 -23.15
C ALA A 160 -17.57 -7.95 -24.19
N ILE A 161 -17.22 -8.66 -25.27
CA ILE A 161 -18.09 -8.99 -26.38
C ILE A 161 -18.22 -10.49 -26.44
N GLY A 162 -19.45 -11.01 -26.31
CA GLY A 162 -19.75 -12.43 -26.39
C GLY A 162 -19.71 -12.97 -27.82
N ALA A 163 -19.59 -14.29 -27.93
CA ALA A 163 -19.47 -15.00 -29.20
C ALA A 163 -20.60 -14.71 -30.19
N ASP A 164 -21.83 -14.44 -29.70
CA ASP A 164 -23.02 -14.10 -30.50
C ASP A 164 -22.91 -12.75 -31.21
N ARG A 165 -21.94 -11.92 -30.86
CA ARG A 165 -21.66 -10.60 -31.43
C ARG A 165 -20.37 -10.54 -32.24
N ILE A 166 -19.68 -11.66 -32.39
CA ILE A 166 -18.42 -11.78 -33.15
C ILE A 166 -18.69 -12.48 -34.47
N GLU A 167 -18.13 -11.98 -35.55
CA GLU A 167 -18.20 -12.64 -36.85
C GLU A 167 -17.56 -14.03 -36.75
N GLY A 168 -18.30 -15.06 -37.19
CA GLY A 168 -17.88 -16.44 -37.04
C GLY A 168 -18.36 -17.14 -35.76
N GLY A 169 -18.91 -16.42 -34.78
CA GLY A 169 -19.63 -16.99 -33.62
C GLY A 169 -18.82 -17.84 -32.67
N THR A 170 -17.50 -17.67 -32.64
CA THR A 170 -16.60 -18.45 -31.76
C THR A 170 -15.76 -17.53 -30.87
N GLY A 171 -15.59 -17.97 -29.60
CA GLY A 171 -14.79 -17.22 -28.63
C GLY A 171 -15.46 -15.95 -28.11
N GLY A 172 -14.70 -15.13 -27.41
CA GLY A 172 -15.08 -13.80 -26.94
C GLY A 172 -14.00 -12.78 -27.31
N ALA A 173 -14.31 -11.50 -27.15
CA ALA A 173 -13.32 -10.43 -27.26
C ALA A 173 -13.39 -9.54 -26.02
N LEU A 174 -12.23 -9.13 -25.51
CA LEU A 174 -12.10 -8.16 -24.44
C LEU A 174 -11.23 -7.00 -24.92
N VAL A 175 -11.74 -5.78 -24.82
CA VAL A 175 -10.94 -4.56 -24.91
C VAL A 175 -10.74 -4.06 -23.47
N ALA A 176 -9.52 -4.03 -23.03
CA ALA A 176 -9.13 -3.51 -21.73
C ALA A 176 -8.30 -2.23 -21.92
N ASN A 177 -8.66 -1.19 -21.21
CA ASN A 177 -7.97 0.09 -21.25
C ASN A 177 -7.80 0.64 -19.84
N PRO A 178 -6.77 0.18 -19.11
CA PRO A 178 -6.42 0.74 -17.80
C PRO A 178 -5.82 2.14 -17.98
N HIS A 179 -6.29 3.09 -17.17
CA HIS A 179 -5.71 4.43 -17.07
C HIS A 179 -4.86 4.47 -15.80
N SER A 180 -3.67 3.97 -15.87
CA SER A 180 -2.72 3.89 -14.76
C SER A 180 -1.49 4.73 -15.05
N PRO A 181 -0.79 5.27 -14.04
CA PRO A 181 0.46 6.00 -14.23
C PRO A 181 1.51 5.16 -14.97
N TRP A 182 2.34 5.82 -15.76
CA TRP A 182 3.44 5.16 -16.46
C TRP A 182 4.69 5.04 -15.60
N GLU A 183 4.72 5.75 -14.47
CA GLU A 183 5.79 5.76 -13.51
C GLU A 183 5.27 5.52 -12.09
N GLY A 184 6.15 5.12 -11.19
CA GLY A 184 5.85 4.93 -9.78
C GLY A 184 5.20 3.59 -9.44
N GLU A 185 4.66 3.51 -8.24
CA GLU A 185 4.16 2.27 -7.62
C GLU A 185 2.93 1.65 -8.31
N LEU A 186 2.13 2.47 -9.00
CA LEU A 186 0.93 2.02 -9.71
C LEU A 186 1.17 1.71 -11.19
N ARG A 187 2.44 1.68 -11.60
CA ARG A 187 2.82 1.30 -12.95
C ARG A 187 2.53 -0.18 -13.19
N PHE A 188 2.02 -0.49 -14.37
CA PHE A 188 1.89 -1.88 -14.82
C PHE A 188 3.17 -2.39 -15.46
N ALA A 189 3.47 -3.65 -15.18
CA ALA A 189 4.50 -4.44 -15.85
C ALA A 189 3.84 -5.49 -16.74
N GLU A 190 4.22 -5.52 -18.02
CA GLU A 190 3.74 -6.51 -18.98
C GLU A 190 4.53 -7.82 -18.81
N VAL A 191 3.84 -8.94 -18.71
CA VAL A 191 4.45 -10.25 -18.48
C VAL A 191 3.74 -11.38 -19.24
N HIS A 192 4.50 -12.39 -19.62
CA HIS A 192 4.01 -13.66 -20.14
C HIS A 192 4.56 -14.79 -19.26
N LEU A 193 3.69 -15.49 -18.56
CA LEU A 193 4.03 -16.59 -17.68
C LEU A 193 3.61 -17.91 -18.34
N THR A 194 4.58 -18.81 -18.54
CA THR A 194 4.34 -20.13 -19.13
C THR A 194 4.91 -21.23 -18.25
N VAL A 195 4.05 -22.13 -17.79
CA VAL A 195 4.41 -23.42 -17.21
C VAL A 195 3.79 -24.48 -18.09
N PRO A 196 4.58 -25.25 -18.86
CA PRO A 196 4.04 -26.17 -19.87
C PRO A 196 3.01 -27.14 -19.30
N GLY A 197 1.79 -27.11 -19.84
CA GLY A 197 0.68 -27.96 -19.41
C GLY A 197 -0.11 -27.48 -18.19
N GLU A 198 0.29 -26.38 -17.57
CA GLU A 198 -0.36 -25.83 -16.37
C GLU A 198 -0.78 -24.37 -16.55
N ILE A 199 0.15 -23.49 -16.95
CA ILE A 199 -0.07 -22.05 -17.04
C ILE A 199 0.42 -21.53 -18.39
N ASP A 200 -0.42 -20.75 -19.06
CA ASP A 200 -0.04 -19.92 -20.19
C ASP A 200 -0.88 -18.64 -20.14
N ILE A 201 -0.32 -17.61 -19.51
CA ILE A 201 -1.02 -16.36 -19.20
C ILE A 201 -0.18 -15.18 -19.71
N TYR A 202 -0.78 -14.34 -20.53
CA TYR A 202 -0.21 -13.07 -20.94
C TYR A 202 -1.02 -11.92 -20.37
N GLY A 203 -0.35 -10.88 -19.88
CA GLY A 203 -1.04 -9.71 -19.35
C GLY A 203 -0.15 -8.74 -18.62
N ALA A 204 -0.73 -8.02 -17.68
CA ALA A 204 -0.07 -7.00 -16.89
C ALA A 204 -0.30 -7.21 -15.39
N GLN A 205 0.74 -6.99 -14.61
CA GLN A 205 0.73 -6.95 -13.16
C GLN A 205 1.12 -5.57 -12.65
N LEU A 206 0.70 -5.20 -11.46
CA LEU A 206 1.29 -4.04 -10.78
C LEU A 206 2.76 -4.33 -10.45
N ALA A 207 3.63 -3.37 -10.66
CA ALA A 207 5.06 -3.53 -10.41
C ALA A 207 5.32 -4.01 -8.97
N GLY A 208 6.03 -5.13 -8.83
CA GLY A 208 6.35 -5.71 -7.53
C GLY A 208 5.24 -6.50 -6.83
N VAL A 209 4.06 -6.67 -7.45
CA VAL A 209 2.97 -7.50 -6.91
C VAL A 209 2.89 -8.80 -7.71
N PRO A 210 3.04 -9.98 -7.09
CA PRO A 210 2.89 -11.25 -7.79
C PRO A 210 1.45 -11.44 -8.32
N GLY A 211 1.33 -11.96 -9.53
CA GLY A 211 0.05 -12.25 -10.17
C GLY A 211 -0.33 -11.25 -11.26
N ILE A 212 -1.06 -11.75 -12.26
CA ILE A 212 -1.51 -10.97 -13.41
C ILE A 212 -2.90 -10.41 -13.13
N GLY A 213 -2.97 -9.09 -12.92
CA GLY A 213 -4.21 -8.37 -12.62
C GLY A 213 -5.11 -8.17 -13.82
N ILE A 214 -4.54 -7.99 -15.02
CA ILE A 214 -5.25 -7.83 -16.28
C ILE A 214 -4.59 -8.74 -17.30
N GLY A 215 -5.33 -9.63 -17.93
CA GLY A 215 -4.70 -10.59 -18.83
C GLY A 215 -5.66 -11.53 -19.53
N PHE A 216 -5.08 -12.53 -20.20
CA PHE A 216 -5.84 -13.57 -20.86
C PHE A 216 -5.07 -14.89 -20.94
N THR A 217 -5.83 -15.96 -21.10
CA THR A 217 -5.41 -17.30 -21.45
C THR A 217 -6.18 -17.73 -22.70
N ASP A 218 -5.99 -18.96 -23.14
CA ASP A 218 -6.77 -19.54 -24.26
C ASP A 218 -8.28 -19.54 -24.01
N GLY A 219 -8.72 -19.62 -22.77
CA GLY A 219 -10.14 -19.79 -22.42
C GLY A 219 -10.81 -18.60 -21.77
N ILE A 220 -10.07 -17.65 -21.23
CA ILE A 220 -10.61 -16.53 -20.46
C ILE A 220 -9.74 -15.28 -20.61
N ALA A 221 -10.42 -14.12 -20.62
CA ALA A 221 -9.77 -12.82 -20.49
C ALA A 221 -10.43 -12.01 -19.37
N TRP A 222 -9.65 -11.21 -18.65
CA TRP A 222 -10.15 -10.40 -17.53
C TRP A 222 -9.49 -9.03 -17.49
N SER A 223 -10.22 -8.07 -16.91
CA SER A 223 -9.72 -6.74 -16.63
C SER A 223 -10.40 -6.19 -15.38
N HIS A 224 -9.64 -5.47 -14.57
CA HIS A 224 -10.14 -4.78 -13.41
C HIS A 224 -10.20 -3.28 -13.69
N THR A 225 -11.37 -2.67 -13.42
CA THR A 225 -11.54 -1.22 -13.52
C THR A 225 -11.48 -0.60 -12.13
N VAL A 226 -11.07 0.67 -12.06
CA VAL A 226 -11.10 1.43 -10.83
C VAL A 226 -12.55 1.68 -10.42
N SER A 227 -12.88 1.39 -9.17
CA SER A 227 -14.20 1.65 -8.59
C SER A 227 -14.20 3.01 -7.89
N ALA A 228 -15.23 3.81 -8.13
CA ALA A 228 -15.50 5.04 -7.38
C ALA A 228 -16.22 4.79 -6.03
N GLY A 229 -16.49 3.52 -5.68
CA GLY A 229 -17.11 3.18 -4.41
C GLY A 229 -16.17 3.42 -3.23
N HIS A 230 -16.68 4.05 -2.17
CA HIS A 230 -15.95 4.18 -0.92
C HIS A 230 -15.83 2.81 -0.23
N ARG A 231 -14.63 2.46 0.22
CA ARG A 231 -14.33 1.20 0.92
C ARG A 231 -13.95 1.43 2.38
N PHE A 232 -14.48 2.48 2.96
CA PHE A 232 -14.35 2.83 4.36
C PHE A 232 -15.66 3.46 4.83
N THR A 233 -15.88 3.44 6.13
CA THR A 233 -16.97 4.15 6.80
C THR A 233 -16.36 5.16 7.76
N ALA A 234 -16.80 6.41 7.68
CA ALA A 234 -16.38 7.45 8.60
C ALA A 234 -17.40 7.57 9.74
N TYR A 235 -16.88 7.67 10.95
CA TYR A 235 -17.68 7.88 12.17
C TYR A 235 -17.21 9.14 12.87
N THR A 236 -18.16 9.87 13.45
CA THR A 236 -17.88 10.90 14.44
C THR A 236 -18.01 10.26 15.81
N LEU A 237 -16.96 10.36 16.62
CA LEU A 237 -16.98 9.85 17.99
C LEU A 237 -17.59 10.89 18.93
N ASP A 238 -18.47 10.46 19.81
CA ASP A 238 -18.94 11.26 20.93
C ASP A 238 -17.93 11.13 22.06
N LEU A 239 -17.17 12.21 22.33
CA LEU A 239 -16.06 12.20 23.27
C LEU A 239 -16.49 12.69 24.65
N ASP A 240 -15.90 12.10 25.70
CA ASP A 240 -16.02 12.63 27.05
C ASP A 240 -15.26 13.97 27.14
N THR A 241 -15.96 15.05 27.44
CA THR A 241 -15.39 16.39 27.54
C THR A 241 -14.34 16.52 28.62
N ALA A 242 -14.41 15.73 29.69
CA ALA A 242 -13.44 15.72 30.77
C ALA A 242 -12.20 14.85 30.45
N SER A 243 -12.36 13.86 29.55
CA SER A 243 -11.32 12.94 29.13
C SER A 243 -11.43 12.63 27.63
N PRO A 244 -10.95 13.51 26.74
CA PRO A 244 -11.15 13.37 25.27
C PRO A 244 -10.53 12.14 24.64
N THR A 245 -9.75 11.35 25.38
CA THR A 245 -9.29 10.01 24.99
C THR A 245 -10.29 8.90 25.36
N THR A 246 -11.49 9.28 25.79
CA THR A 246 -12.62 8.37 26.06
C THR A 246 -13.76 8.76 25.14
N TYR A 247 -14.36 7.79 24.46
CA TYR A 247 -15.54 7.98 23.61
C TYR A 247 -16.70 7.11 24.10
N PHE A 248 -17.92 7.38 23.65
CA PHE A 248 -19.09 6.63 24.05
C PHE A 248 -19.56 5.70 22.92
N VAL A 249 -19.75 4.43 23.27
CA VAL A 249 -20.42 3.44 22.42
C VAL A 249 -21.70 3.03 23.11
N ASP A 250 -22.85 3.33 22.52
CA ASP A 250 -24.18 3.06 23.12
C ASP A 250 -24.31 3.61 24.54
N GLY A 251 -23.69 4.76 24.82
CA GLY A 251 -23.70 5.41 26.14
C GLY A 251 -22.70 4.81 27.14
N VAL A 252 -21.88 3.84 26.75
CA VAL A 252 -20.83 3.25 27.58
C VAL A 252 -19.51 3.96 27.29
N PRO A 253 -18.84 4.54 28.33
CA PRO A 253 -17.53 5.16 28.13
C PRO A 253 -16.48 4.11 27.80
N THR A 254 -15.80 4.28 26.70
CA THR A 254 -14.77 3.38 26.16
C THR A 254 -13.47 4.16 25.97
N PRO A 255 -12.37 3.79 26.63
CA PRO A 255 -11.10 4.47 26.43
C PRO A 255 -10.52 4.11 25.06
N MET A 256 -9.89 5.09 24.39
CA MET A 256 -9.06 4.83 23.23
C MET A 256 -7.81 4.03 23.64
N VAL A 257 -7.34 3.18 22.75
CA VAL A 257 -6.04 2.53 22.90
C VAL A 257 -4.97 3.50 22.40
N SER A 258 -3.94 3.73 23.20
CA SER A 258 -2.83 4.60 22.81
C SER A 258 -1.55 3.79 22.60
N THR A 259 -0.85 4.06 21.51
CA THR A 259 0.41 3.40 21.15
C THR A 259 1.45 4.44 20.76
N ASP A 260 2.65 4.33 21.34
CA ASP A 260 3.77 5.18 20.98
C ASP A 260 4.51 4.58 19.78
N HIS A 261 4.58 5.34 18.69
CA HIS A 261 5.38 5.00 17.52
C HIS A 261 6.59 5.92 17.44
N THR A 262 7.77 5.33 17.24
CA THR A 262 9.01 6.07 17.05
C THR A 262 9.52 5.88 15.63
N VAL A 263 9.77 6.99 14.94
CA VAL A 263 10.31 7.05 13.57
C VAL A 263 11.74 7.57 13.64
N GLN A 264 12.63 6.96 12.86
CA GLN A 264 14.00 7.44 12.68
C GLN A 264 14.07 8.30 11.42
N ILE A 265 14.82 9.41 11.51
CA ILE A 265 14.85 10.43 10.44
C ILE A 265 16.31 10.75 10.12
N LEU A 266 16.71 10.46 8.88
CA LEU A 266 18.03 10.82 8.38
C LEU A 266 18.07 12.31 8.04
N SER A 267 18.89 13.05 8.77
CA SER A 267 19.14 14.46 8.53
C SER A 267 20.15 14.68 7.39
N PRO A 268 20.13 15.86 6.72
CA PRO A 268 21.03 16.15 5.60
C PRO A 268 22.54 16.11 5.96
N ASP A 269 22.88 16.21 7.22
CA ASP A 269 24.26 16.11 7.73
C ASP A 269 24.71 14.67 7.99
N GLY A 270 23.81 13.68 7.74
CA GLY A 270 24.06 12.26 7.95
C GLY A 270 23.78 11.77 9.37
N THR A 271 23.28 12.62 10.26
CA THR A 271 22.82 12.18 11.60
C THR A 271 21.44 11.55 11.49
N VAL A 272 21.15 10.61 12.39
CA VAL A 272 19.82 9.99 12.50
C VAL A 272 19.18 10.46 13.80
N ASP A 273 18.12 11.22 13.67
CA ASP A 273 17.28 11.69 14.76
C ASP A 273 16.09 10.72 14.97
N SER A 274 15.36 10.90 16.07
CA SER A 274 14.16 10.12 16.37
C SER A 274 13.03 11.03 16.79
N GLU A 275 11.83 10.79 16.25
CA GLU A 275 10.60 11.43 16.66
C GLU A 275 9.62 10.36 17.16
N THR A 276 8.92 10.65 18.26
CA THR A 276 7.91 9.75 18.83
C THR A 276 6.57 10.47 18.87
N ARG A 277 5.53 9.81 18.37
CA ARG A 277 4.13 10.25 18.47
C ARG A 277 3.31 9.19 19.16
N THR A 278 2.43 9.61 20.07
CA THR A 278 1.38 8.76 20.62
C THR A 278 0.20 8.79 19.66
N MET A 279 -0.18 7.63 19.13
CA MET A 279 -1.36 7.47 18.27
C MET A 279 -2.50 6.86 19.07
N TYR A 280 -3.74 7.16 18.69
CA TYR A 280 -4.94 6.75 19.41
C TYR A 280 -5.88 6.01 18.49
N ASP A 281 -6.29 4.82 18.89
CA ASP A 281 -7.22 3.96 18.16
C ASP A 281 -8.53 3.81 18.93
N SER A 282 -9.64 3.88 18.21
CA SER A 282 -10.98 3.51 18.70
C SER A 282 -11.31 2.10 18.18
N GLU A 283 -11.68 1.17 19.07
CA GLU A 283 -12.15 -0.17 18.71
C GLU A 283 -13.57 -0.18 18.15
#